data_0e8945a8556b3cd0ca95bc17bc54357d
#
_entry.id   0e8945a8556b3cd0ca95bc17bc54357d
#
_cell.length_a   1.000
_cell.length_b   1.000
_cell.length_c   1.000
_cell.angle_alpha   90.00
_cell.angle_beta   90.00
_cell.angle_gamma   90.00
#
_symmetry.space_group_name_H-M   'P 1'
#
loop_
_entity.id
_entity.type
_entity.pdbx_description
1 polymer ?
#
loop_
_entity_poly.entity_id
_entity_poly.type
_entity_poly.pdbx_seq_one_letter_code
_entity_poly.pdbx_strand_id
1 'polypeptide(L)'
;PDLTLFLEGFTAPEKLKTPTLYYPKKAQQRGITGFAIVSFDLDEDGRTNNHKIIPPLSHSLFRNEALKAAKKLRYKPLTFEGKPVAYSNMVHKFTFMLESKNIQLDKARKSFNQISRLLKEKKYSEAEKLALKKLDKDPFFYYQLSLAQYMQKKYEEAAGSALDFLNQEDTKELITPEYYFYSQVVLIYAESLFKASKFDELLEVENMLYEIQSEDSTKNNVLMTKLYLGTALIYQDKILDGIYYLTNVKNQAAKDKNENLLGIINSILGNLENALS
;
A
#
# COMPACT_ATOMS: atom_id res chain seq x y z
N PRO A 1 -5.26 -2.19 -0.95
CA PRO A 1 -4.92 -3.60 -0.87
C PRO A 1 -3.42 -3.70 -0.67
N ASP A 2 -3.02 -4.44 0.35
CA ASP A 2 -1.63 -4.67 0.70
C ASP A 2 -0.99 -5.49 -0.42
N LEU A 3 0.08 -4.98 -1.03
CA LEU A 3 0.78 -5.68 -2.12
C LEU A 3 1.37 -7.01 -1.67
N THR A 4 1.67 -7.16 -0.37
CA THR A 4 2.15 -8.42 0.20
C THR A 4 1.12 -9.56 0.07
N LEU A 5 -0.16 -9.25 -0.13
CA LEU A 5 -1.22 -10.23 -0.34
C LEU A 5 -1.29 -10.80 -1.77
N PHE A 6 -0.48 -10.29 -2.68
CA PHE A 6 -0.34 -10.84 -4.04
C PHE A 6 0.79 -11.87 -4.16
N LEU A 7 1.47 -12.20 -3.06
CA LEU A 7 2.42 -13.31 -3.06
C LEU A 7 1.67 -14.63 -3.31
N GLU A 8 2.23 -15.48 -4.15
CA GLU A 8 1.67 -16.79 -4.44
C GLU A 8 1.41 -17.56 -3.13
N GLY A 9 0.23 -18.14 -3.01
CA GLY A 9 -0.17 -18.93 -1.84
C GLY A 9 -1.04 -18.22 -0.81
N PHE A 10 -1.14 -16.86 -0.86
CA PHE A 10 -2.04 -16.14 0.03
C PHE A 10 -3.42 -15.91 -0.57
N THR A 11 -4.47 -16.05 0.26
CA THR A 11 -5.80 -15.57 -0.09
C THR A 11 -5.97 -14.14 0.40
N ALA A 12 -6.47 -13.23 -0.46
CA ALA A 12 -6.79 -11.87 -0.03
C ALA A 12 -7.87 -11.90 1.07
N PRO A 13 -7.75 -11.10 2.14
CA PRO A 13 -8.74 -11.05 3.20
C PRO A 13 -10.06 -10.51 2.64
N GLU A 14 -11.09 -11.35 2.68
CA GLU A 14 -12.45 -10.99 2.31
C GLU A 14 -13.21 -10.48 3.53
N LYS A 15 -13.71 -9.26 3.45
CA LYS A 15 -14.49 -8.67 4.54
C LYS A 15 -15.89 -9.28 4.58
N LEU A 16 -16.22 -9.97 5.68
CA LEU A 16 -17.52 -10.60 5.90
C LEU A 16 -18.57 -9.63 6.42
N LYS A 17 -18.14 -8.64 7.22
CA LYS A 17 -19.06 -7.70 7.85
C LYS A 17 -18.52 -6.28 7.79
N THR A 18 -19.32 -5.38 7.23
CA THR A 18 -19.10 -3.94 7.30
C THR A 18 -19.91 -3.38 8.47
N PRO A 19 -19.27 -2.83 9.51
CA PRO A 19 -20.00 -2.28 10.65
C PRO A 19 -20.71 -0.97 10.25
N THR A 20 -21.83 -0.69 10.93
CA THR A 20 -22.48 0.62 10.83
C THR A 20 -21.54 1.67 11.38
N LEU A 21 -21.26 2.68 10.56
CA LEU A 21 -20.43 3.82 10.93
C LEU A 21 -21.32 4.95 11.43
N TYR A 22 -21.19 5.28 12.71
CA TYR A 22 -21.94 6.39 13.30
C TYR A 22 -21.24 7.72 13.05
N TYR A 23 -21.99 8.69 12.52
CA TYR A 23 -21.47 10.02 12.29
C TYR A 23 -21.40 10.80 13.60
N PRO A 24 -20.23 11.39 13.98
CA PRO A 24 -20.12 12.17 15.20
C PRO A 24 -21.03 13.40 15.14
N LYS A 25 -21.89 13.58 16.15
CA LYS A 25 -22.85 14.72 16.21
C LYS A 25 -22.19 16.08 16.00
N LYS A 26 -21.00 16.31 16.61
CA LYS A 26 -20.27 17.57 16.45
C LYS A 26 -19.81 17.82 15.02
N ALA A 27 -19.39 16.77 14.31
CA ALA A 27 -19.00 16.86 12.91
C ALA A 27 -20.23 17.09 12.02
N GLN A 28 -21.33 16.40 12.30
CA GLN A 28 -22.59 16.54 11.56
C GLN A 28 -23.14 17.98 11.67
N GLN A 29 -23.19 18.54 12.89
CA GLN A 29 -23.66 19.90 13.13
C GLN A 29 -22.84 20.99 12.47
N ARG A 30 -21.54 20.72 12.22
CA ARG A 30 -20.60 21.66 11.62
C ARG A 30 -20.39 21.41 10.13
N GLY A 31 -21.08 20.45 9.54
CA GLY A 31 -20.90 20.09 8.14
C GLY A 31 -19.51 19.54 7.81
N ILE A 32 -18.77 19.03 8.83
CA ILE A 32 -17.38 18.58 8.65
C ILE A 32 -17.42 17.14 8.14
N THR A 33 -16.93 16.91 6.93
CA THR A 33 -16.66 15.60 6.34
C THR A 33 -15.19 15.21 6.51
N GLY A 34 -14.84 13.96 6.29
CA GLY A 34 -13.47 13.50 6.39
C GLY A 34 -13.38 12.01 6.56
N PHE A 35 -12.23 11.54 7.03
CA PHE A 35 -11.99 10.13 7.25
C PHE A 35 -11.08 9.89 8.45
N ALA A 36 -11.04 8.64 8.88
CA ALA A 36 -10.07 8.13 9.82
C ALA A 36 -9.53 6.79 9.32
N ILE A 37 -8.23 6.59 9.50
CA ILE A 37 -7.55 5.35 9.16
C ILE A 37 -7.21 4.61 10.44
N VAL A 38 -7.54 3.33 10.47
CA VAL A 38 -7.25 2.44 11.59
C VAL A 38 -6.41 1.28 11.10
N SER A 39 -5.28 1.05 11.74
CA SER A 39 -4.54 -0.21 11.61
C SER A 39 -5.02 -1.20 12.66
N PHE A 40 -4.95 -2.47 12.33
CA PHE A 40 -5.31 -3.57 13.22
C PHE A 40 -4.67 -4.85 12.73
N ASP A 41 -4.60 -5.85 13.62
CA ASP A 41 -4.17 -7.19 13.27
C ASP A 41 -5.39 -8.09 13.04
N LEU A 42 -5.23 -9.09 12.18
CA LEU A 42 -6.17 -10.21 12.03
C LEU A 42 -5.62 -11.44 12.75
N ASP A 43 -6.46 -12.09 13.53
CA ASP A 43 -6.17 -13.43 14.02
C ASP A 43 -6.54 -14.51 12.98
N GLU A 44 -6.20 -15.74 13.29
CA GLU A 44 -6.47 -16.91 12.43
C GLU A 44 -7.97 -17.18 12.22
N ASP A 45 -8.84 -16.61 13.08
CA ASP A 45 -10.31 -16.67 12.95
C ASP A 45 -10.87 -15.50 12.11
N GLY A 46 -10.04 -14.59 11.64
CA GLY A 46 -10.45 -13.39 10.90
C GLY A 46 -11.05 -12.29 11.77
N ARG A 47 -10.78 -12.30 13.10
CA ARG A 47 -11.16 -11.23 14.02
C ARG A 47 -10.09 -10.16 14.04
N THR A 48 -10.51 -8.91 14.25
CA THR A 48 -9.60 -7.78 14.35
C THR A 48 -9.20 -7.48 15.79
N ASN A 49 -7.91 -7.21 16.03
CA ASN A 49 -7.36 -6.83 17.32
C ASN A 49 -6.27 -5.75 17.16
N ASN A 50 -5.64 -5.29 18.24
CA ASN A 50 -4.54 -4.29 18.24
C ASN A 50 -4.86 -3.01 17.45
N HIS A 51 -6.09 -2.49 17.57
CA HIS A 51 -6.56 -1.35 16.80
C HIS A 51 -5.83 -0.06 17.18
N LYS A 52 -5.23 0.60 16.20
CA LYS A 52 -4.57 1.90 16.36
C LYS A 52 -5.07 2.89 15.32
N ILE A 53 -5.29 4.13 15.72
CA ILE A 53 -5.48 5.23 14.76
C ILE A 53 -4.14 5.54 14.12
N ILE A 54 -4.14 5.73 12.81
CA ILE A 54 -2.97 6.25 12.11
C ILE A 54 -3.12 7.76 12.00
N PRO A 55 -2.39 8.56 12.80
CA PRO A 55 -2.31 10.00 12.63
C PRO A 55 -1.33 10.31 11.46
N PRO A 56 -1.33 11.51 10.90
CA PRO A 56 -2.12 12.69 11.22
C PRO A 56 -3.45 12.80 10.47
N LEU A 57 -3.75 11.88 9.55
CA LEU A 57 -4.86 11.98 8.60
C LEU A 57 -6.23 11.72 9.17
N SER A 58 -6.29 11.08 10.29
CA SER A 58 -7.56 10.86 10.94
C SER A 58 -8.02 12.15 11.60
N HIS A 59 -8.96 12.86 10.99
CA HIS A 59 -9.57 14.02 11.60
C HIS A 59 -10.05 13.68 13.02
N SER A 60 -9.67 14.46 14.01
CA SER A 60 -9.84 14.15 15.44
C SER A 60 -11.28 13.79 15.82
N LEU A 61 -12.28 14.42 15.19
CA LEU A 61 -13.69 14.13 15.43
C LEU A 61 -14.13 12.73 15.01
N PHE A 62 -13.42 12.08 14.07
CA PHE A 62 -13.82 10.79 13.53
C PHE A 62 -13.08 9.59 14.16
N ARG A 63 -11.97 9.84 14.86
CA ARG A 63 -11.08 8.79 15.37
C ARG A 63 -11.81 7.76 16.24
N ASN A 64 -12.60 8.22 17.20
CA ASN A 64 -13.29 7.34 18.14
C ASN A 64 -14.33 6.44 17.46
N GLU A 65 -15.10 7.00 16.51
CA GLU A 65 -16.11 6.22 15.80
C GLU A 65 -15.49 5.23 14.83
N ALA A 66 -14.37 5.60 14.20
CA ALA A 66 -13.59 4.69 13.37
C ALA A 66 -13.02 3.52 14.18
N LEU A 67 -12.46 3.77 15.37
CA LEU A 67 -11.98 2.71 16.27
C LEU A 67 -13.11 1.77 16.71
N LYS A 68 -14.28 2.31 17.07
CA LYS A 68 -15.45 1.50 17.42
C LYS A 68 -15.92 0.62 16.25
N ALA A 69 -15.86 1.17 15.04
CA ALA A 69 -16.22 0.43 13.83
C ALA A 69 -15.18 -0.65 13.50
N ALA A 70 -13.88 -0.33 13.60
CA ALA A 70 -12.80 -1.28 13.35
C ALA A 70 -12.91 -2.54 14.22
N LYS A 71 -13.24 -2.39 15.50
CA LYS A 71 -13.45 -3.51 16.44
C LYS A 71 -14.59 -4.47 16.03
N LYS A 72 -15.51 -4.01 15.20
CA LYS A 72 -16.66 -4.78 14.70
C LYS A 72 -16.43 -5.37 13.31
N LEU A 73 -15.32 -5.06 12.67
CA LEU A 73 -14.94 -5.69 11.41
C LEU A 73 -14.77 -7.20 11.59
N ARG A 74 -15.10 -7.95 10.55
CA ARG A 74 -14.87 -9.39 10.48
C ARG A 74 -14.46 -9.73 9.06
N TYR A 75 -13.48 -10.60 8.97
CA TYR A 75 -12.92 -11.08 7.71
C TYR A 75 -13.03 -12.60 7.64
N LYS A 76 -13.00 -13.16 6.44
CA LYS A 76 -12.64 -14.56 6.30
C LYS A 76 -11.21 -14.75 6.82
N PRO A 77 -10.89 -15.89 7.46
CA PRO A 77 -9.52 -16.21 7.79
C PRO A 77 -8.61 -16.04 6.59
N LEU A 78 -7.49 -15.33 6.77
CA LEU A 78 -6.45 -15.28 5.79
C LEU A 78 -5.80 -16.66 5.74
N THR A 79 -5.54 -17.20 4.56
CA THR A 79 -4.84 -18.48 4.44
C THR A 79 -3.57 -18.34 3.64
N PHE A 80 -2.56 -19.08 4.06
CA PHE A 80 -1.35 -19.33 3.29
C PHE A 80 -1.26 -20.84 3.03
N GLU A 81 -1.17 -21.23 1.75
CA GLU A 81 -1.22 -22.63 1.34
C GLU A 81 -2.40 -23.42 1.95
N GLY A 82 -3.53 -22.77 2.07
CA GLY A 82 -4.77 -23.35 2.63
C GLY A 82 -4.85 -23.41 4.15
N LYS A 83 -3.82 -22.99 4.90
CA LYS A 83 -3.84 -22.95 6.37
C LYS A 83 -4.14 -21.54 6.85
N PRO A 84 -5.03 -21.35 7.86
CA PRO A 84 -5.26 -20.06 8.47
C PRO A 84 -3.98 -19.47 9.06
N VAL A 85 -3.76 -18.18 8.84
CA VAL A 85 -2.60 -17.45 9.38
C VAL A 85 -3.04 -16.09 9.93
N ALA A 86 -2.45 -15.68 11.03
CA ALA A 86 -2.59 -14.34 11.55
C ALA A 86 -1.86 -13.34 10.64
N TYR A 87 -2.37 -12.11 10.59
CA TYR A 87 -1.77 -11.05 9.77
C TYR A 87 -1.78 -9.72 10.52
N SER A 88 -0.62 -9.07 10.58
CA SER A 88 -0.44 -7.83 11.33
C SER A 88 -0.49 -6.60 10.41
N ASN A 89 -0.88 -5.47 11.03
CA ASN A 89 -0.86 -4.15 10.39
C ASN A 89 -1.80 -4.00 9.16
N MET A 90 -2.95 -4.67 9.16
CA MET A 90 -4.00 -4.32 8.21
C MET A 90 -4.48 -2.89 8.42
N VAL A 91 -4.83 -2.23 7.33
CA VAL A 91 -5.27 -0.84 7.35
C VAL A 91 -6.67 -0.73 6.75
N HIS A 92 -7.55 0.01 7.42
CA HIS A 92 -8.88 0.30 6.92
C HIS A 92 -9.22 1.78 7.08
N LYS A 93 -9.64 2.40 5.96
CA LYS A 93 -10.11 3.79 5.91
C LYS A 93 -11.62 3.83 6.17
N PHE A 94 -12.03 4.54 7.19
CA PHE A 94 -13.43 4.86 7.48
C PHE A 94 -13.74 6.27 7.00
N THR A 95 -14.59 6.39 5.99
CA THR A 95 -14.96 7.69 5.40
C THR A 95 -16.28 8.17 5.99
N PHE A 96 -16.31 9.41 6.45
CA PHE A 96 -17.45 10.10 7.02
C PHE A 96 -17.91 11.18 6.05
N MET A 97 -19.02 10.92 5.38
CA MET A 97 -19.63 11.83 4.43
C MET A 97 -21.00 12.22 4.93
N LEU A 98 -21.34 13.50 4.90
CA LEU A 98 -22.72 13.91 5.03
C LEU A 98 -23.46 13.56 3.75
N GLU A 99 -24.70 13.10 3.85
CA GLU A 99 -25.59 12.95 2.70
C GLU A 99 -25.93 14.32 2.12
N SER A 100 -24.96 14.99 1.56
CA SER A 100 -25.22 16.05 0.61
C SER A 100 -25.38 15.39 -0.74
N LYS A 101 -26.32 15.86 -1.52
CA LYS A 101 -26.64 15.38 -2.88
C LYS A 101 -25.48 15.62 -3.87
N ASN A 102 -24.25 15.22 -3.51
CA ASN A 102 -23.11 15.34 -4.40
C ASN A 102 -23.03 14.07 -5.27
N ILE A 103 -23.88 14.06 -6.29
CA ILE A 103 -23.99 13.01 -7.31
C ILE A 103 -22.62 12.66 -7.92
N GLN A 104 -21.65 13.58 -7.84
CA GLN A 104 -20.33 13.42 -8.43
C GLN A 104 -19.42 12.55 -7.57
N LEU A 105 -19.44 12.71 -6.22
CA LEU A 105 -18.69 11.87 -5.27
C LEU A 105 -19.22 10.44 -5.22
N ASP A 106 -20.55 10.25 -5.33
CA ASP A 106 -21.13 8.92 -5.41
C ASP A 106 -20.75 8.19 -6.70
N LYS A 107 -20.62 8.90 -7.81
CA LYS A 107 -20.15 8.32 -9.09
C LYS A 107 -18.68 7.94 -9.04
N ALA A 108 -17.82 8.78 -8.45
CA ALA A 108 -16.40 8.46 -8.25
C ALA A 108 -16.23 7.22 -7.36
N ARG A 109 -16.93 7.17 -6.22
CA ARG A 109 -16.91 6.00 -5.33
C ARG A 109 -17.38 4.71 -5.99
N LYS A 110 -18.46 4.76 -6.79
CA LYS A 110 -18.94 3.59 -7.54
C LYS A 110 -17.89 3.10 -8.55
N SER A 111 -17.28 4.04 -9.29
CA SER A 111 -16.20 3.71 -10.24
C SER A 111 -14.99 3.13 -9.53
N PHE A 112 -14.57 3.72 -8.41
CA PHE A 112 -13.46 3.21 -7.59
C PHE A 112 -13.71 1.77 -7.13
N ASN A 113 -14.90 1.49 -6.57
CA ASN A 113 -15.27 0.14 -6.14
C ASN A 113 -15.35 -0.85 -7.31
N GLN A 114 -15.81 -0.40 -8.47
CA GLN A 114 -15.87 -1.23 -9.67
C GLN A 114 -14.47 -1.61 -10.15
N ILE A 115 -13.52 -0.65 -10.20
CA ILE A 115 -12.12 -0.92 -10.57
C ILE A 115 -11.48 -1.85 -9.57
N SER A 116 -11.66 -1.62 -8.26
CA SER A 116 -11.15 -2.50 -7.21
C SER A 116 -11.66 -3.94 -7.35
N ARG A 117 -12.93 -4.12 -7.75
CA ARG A 117 -13.48 -5.45 -8.04
C ARG A 117 -12.82 -6.08 -9.26
N LEU A 118 -12.66 -5.34 -10.35
CA LEU A 118 -12.00 -5.83 -11.57
C LEU A 118 -10.56 -6.27 -11.29
N LEU A 119 -9.81 -5.50 -10.46
CA LEU A 119 -8.47 -5.87 -10.01
C LEU A 119 -8.46 -7.20 -9.24
N LYS A 120 -9.42 -7.40 -8.31
CA LYS A 120 -9.58 -8.66 -7.56
C LYS A 120 -9.93 -9.83 -8.47
N GLU A 121 -10.77 -9.60 -9.47
CA GLU A 121 -11.17 -10.61 -10.47
C GLU A 121 -10.10 -10.85 -11.53
N LYS A 122 -8.90 -10.23 -11.40
CA LYS A 122 -7.78 -10.29 -12.34
C LYS A 122 -8.12 -9.79 -13.76
N LYS A 123 -9.18 -8.97 -13.90
CA LYS A 123 -9.60 -8.33 -15.15
C LYS A 123 -8.84 -7.01 -15.36
N TYR A 124 -7.52 -7.12 -15.43
CA TYR A 124 -6.62 -5.96 -15.38
C TYR A 124 -6.81 -4.98 -16.54
N SER A 125 -7.03 -5.49 -17.75
CA SER A 125 -7.26 -4.64 -18.92
C SER A 125 -8.56 -3.83 -18.83
N GLU A 126 -9.63 -4.41 -18.25
CA GLU A 126 -10.88 -3.70 -18.00
C GLU A 126 -10.72 -2.67 -16.89
N ALA A 127 -9.99 -3.01 -15.84
CA ALA A 127 -9.65 -2.12 -14.73
C ALA A 127 -8.87 -0.89 -15.26
N GLU A 128 -7.85 -1.11 -16.08
CA GLU A 128 -7.05 -0.06 -16.72
C GLU A 128 -7.92 0.88 -17.56
N LYS A 129 -8.71 0.33 -18.49
CA LYS A 129 -9.60 1.10 -19.35
C LYS A 129 -10.58 1.97 -18.56
N LEU A 130 -11.10 1.44 -17.45
CA LEU A 130 -12.03 2.17 -16.61
C LEU A 130 -11.32 3.26 -15.79
N ALA A 131 -10.13 2.98 -15.24
CA ALA A 131 -9.33 3.94 -14.51
C ALA A 131 -8.95 5.14 -15.40
N LEU A 132 -8.44 4.89 -16.60
CA LEU A 132 -8.09 5.92 -17.59
C LEU A 132 -9.24 6.89 -17.89
N LYS A 133 -10.49 6.40 -17.93
CA LYS A 133 -11.67 7.23 -18.16
C LYS A 133 -12.08 8.11 -16.97
N LYS A 134 -11.39 7.95 -15.83
CA LYS A 134 -11.78 8.57 -14.56
C LYS A 134 -10.69 9.43 -13.93
N LEU A 135 -9.53 9.55 -14.54
CA LEU A 135 -8.38 10.28 -13.99
C LEU A 135 -8.73 11.75 -13.65
N ASP A 136 -9.63 12.38 -14.42
CA ASP A 136 -10.11 13.73 -14.21
C ASP A 136 -11.10 13.90 -13.04
N LYS A 137 -11.50 12.80 -12.40
CA LYS A 137 -12.51 12.78 -11.34
C LYS A 137 -11.95 12.67 -9.94
N ASP A 138 -10.82 11.96 -9.78
CA ASP A 138 -10.21 11.73 -8.48
C ASP A 138 -8.78 11.20 -8.67
N PRO A 139 -7.77 11.77 -7.97
CA PRO A 139 -6.38 11.33 -8.06
C PRO A 139 -6.16 9.85 -7.75
N PHE A 140 -7.00 9.26 -6.91
CA PHE A 140 -6.88 7.82 -6.55
C PHE A 140 -7.08 6.87 -7.73
N PHE A 141 -7.61 7.33 -8.87
CA PHE A 141 -7.67 6.52 -10.07
C PHE A 141 -6.29 6.30 -10.70
N TYR A 142 -5.32 7.21 -10.51
CA TYR A 142 -3.93 6.97 -10.91
C TYR A 142 -3.30 5.80 -10.15
N TYR A 143 -3.57 5.68 -8.85
CA TYR A 143 -3.13 4.51 -8.08
C TYR A 143 -3.74 3.21 -8.60
N GLN A 144 -5.04 3.17 -8.86
CA GLN A 144 -5.68 1.97 -9.40
C GLN A 144 -5.19 1.65 -10.81
N LEU A 145 -4.88 2.69 -11.61
CA LEU A 145 -4.29 2.55 -12.93
C LEU A 145 -2.90 1.92 -12.84
N SER A 146 -2.04 2.41 -11.95
CA SER A 146 -0.70 1.86 -11.75
C SER A 146 -0.73 0.39 -11.37
N LEU A 147 -1.65 -0.01 -10.48
CA LEU A 147 -1.85 -1.42 -10.12
C LEU A 147 -2.30 -2.27 -11.32
N ALA A 148 -3.27 -1.79 -12.10
CA ALA A 148 -3.76 -2.51 -13.27
C ALA A 148 -2.68 -2.72 -14.33
N GLN A 149 -1.85 -1.71 -14.56
CA GLN A 149 -0.73 -1.74 -15.48
C GLN A 149 0.39 -2.67 -14.98
N TYR A 150 0.74 -2.56 -13.69
CA TYR A 150 1.73 -3.44 -13.06
C TYR A 150 1.35 -4.91 -13.21
N MET A 151 0.10 -5.26 -12.91
CA MET A 151 -0.40 -6.64 -13.04
C MET A 151 -0.44 -7.16 -14.48
N GLN A 152 -0.41 -6.28 -15.47
CA GLN A 152 -0.25 -6.60 -16.89
C GLN A 152 1.21 -6.60 -17.36
N LYS A 153 2.16 -6.40 -16.46
CA LYS A 153 3.60 -6.26 -16.74
C LYS A 153 3.95 -5.04 -17.61
N LYS A 154 3.07 -4.05 -17.65
CA LYS A 154 3.30 -2.74 -18.27
C LYS A 154 4.04 -1.86 -17.25
N TYR A 155 5.31 -2.18 -17.01
CA TYR A 155 6.02 -1.64 -15.87
C TYR A 155 6.37 -0.14 -16.02
N GLU A 156 6.72 0.30 -17.21
CA GLU A 156 6.99 1.74 -17.46
C GLU A 156 5.74 2.59 -17.25
N GLU A 157 4.61 2.15 -17.80
CA GLU A 157 3.33 2.83 -17.63
C GLU A 157 2.87 2.81 -16.16
N ALA A 158 3.09 1.69 -15.47
CA ALA A 158 2.77 1.58 -14.05
C ALA A 158 3.60 2.54 -13.19
N ALA A 159 4.88 2.68 -13.49
CA ALA A 159 5.75 3.66 -12.84
C ALA A 159 5.26 5.09 -13.11
N GLY A 160 4.97 5.44 -14.35
CA GLY A 160 4.43 6.74 -14.71
C GLY A 160 3.13 7.07 -13.96
N SER A 161 2.18 6.14 -13.94
CA SER A 161 0.91 6.33 -13.22
C SER A 161 1.09 6.44 -11.70
N ALA A 162 2.05 5.71 -11.11
CA ALA A 162 2.35 5.83 -9.69
C ALA A 162 2.98 7.20 -9.37
N LEU A 163 3.90 7.67 -10.22
CA LEU A 163 4.52 8.99 -10.08
C LEU A 163 3.49 10.11 -10.26
N ASP A 164 2.60 9.99 -11.26
CA ASP A 164 1.51 10.94 -11.46
C ASP A 164 0.64 11.06 -10.21
N PHE A 165 0.33 9.93 -9.56
CA PHE A 165 -0.40 9.95 -8.30
C PHE A 165 0.36 10.70 -7.20
N LEU A 166 1.67 10.44 -7.03
CA LEU A 166 2.52 11.07 -6.01
C LEU A 166 2.67 12.59 -6.24
N ASN A 167 2.57 13.05 -7.48
CA ASN A 167 2.72 14.44 -7.87
C ASN A 167 1.41 15.26 -7.88
N GLN A 168 0.24 14.63 -7.65
CA GLN A 168 -1.02 15.38 -7.58
C GLN A 168 -1.03 16.31 -6.38
N GLU A 169 -1.34 17.59 -6.58
CA GLU A 169 -1.42 18.57 -5.48
C GLU A 169 -2.49 18.19 -4.46
N ASP A 170 -3.64 17.71 -4.93
CA ASP A 170 -4.75 17.26 -4.07
C ASP A 170 -4.36 16.04 -3.21
N THR A 171 -3.37 15.25 -3.63
CA THR A 171 -2.88 14.12 -2.84
C THR A 171 -1.89 14.54 -1.75
N LYS A 172 -1.15 15.63 -1.94
CA LYS A 172 -0.18 16.13 -0.93
C LYS A 172 -0.85 16.55 0.37
N GLU A 173 -2.10 17.02 0.31
CA GLU A 173 -2.90 17.30 1.51
C GLU A 173 -3.52 16.04 2.13
N LEU A 174 -3.73 15.00 1.33
CA LEU A 174 -4.40 13.76 1.70
C LEU A 174 -3.44 12.63 2.03
N ILE A 175 -2.24 12.66 1.48
CA ILE A 175 -1.24 11.61 1.58
C ILE A 175 0.08 12.26 1.94
N THR A 176 0.32 12.38 3.24
CA THR A 176 1.62 12.84 3.72
C THR A 176 2.60 11.66 3.78
N PRO A 177 3.92 11.91 3.76
CA PRO A 177 4.94 10.86 3.85
C PRO A 177 4.85 9.94 5.06
N GLU A 178 4.15 10.36 6.09
CA GLU A 178 3.89 9.59 7.32
C GLU A 178 2.88 8.46 7.10
N TYR A 179 2.37 8.32 5.89
CA TYR A 179 1.31 7.39 5.55
C TYR A 179 1.81 6.04 5.07
N TYR A 180 1.18 5.01 5.58
CA TYR A 180 1.25 3.68 5.00
C TYR A 180 0.95 3.67 3.49
N PHE A 181 -0.09 4.41 3.06
CA PHE A 181 -0.50 4.45 1.66
C PHE A 181 0.54 5.13 0.75
N TYR A 182 1.18 6.22 1.22
CA TYR A 182 2.29 6.83 0.51
C TYR A 182 3.43 5.82 0.30
N SER A 183 3.83 5.12 1.35
CA SER A 183 4.87 4.11 1.26
C SER A 183 4.52 2.96 0.31
N GLN A 184 3.24 2.59 0.21
CA GLN A 184 2.77 1.61 -0.78
C GLN A 184 2.94 2.09 -2.22
N VAL A 185 2.57 3.35 -2.49
CA VAL A 185 2.71 3.90 -3.86
C VAL A 185 4.18 4.06 -4.23
N VAL A 186 5.02 4.50 -3.29
CA VAL A 186 6.48 4.56 -3.48
C VAL A 186 7.04 3.16 -3.78
N LEU A 187 6.57 2.12 -3.10
CA LEU A 187 6.98 0.75 -3.39
C LEU A 187 6.54 0.29 -4.79
N ILE A 188 5.30 0.56 -5.20
CA ILE A 188 4.83 0.23 -6.56
C ILE A 188 5.69 0.95 -7.60
N TYR A 189 5.98 2.22 -7.38
CA TYR A 189 6.82 3.02 -8.26
C TYR A 189 8.22 2.40 -8.38
N ALA A 190 8.88 2.15 -7.25
CA ALA A 190 10.22 1.56 -7.21
C ALA A 190 10.27 0.17 -7.86
N GLU A 191 9.32 -0.71 -7.54
CA GLU A 191 9.25 -2.05 -8.13
C GLU A 191 8.99 -2.00 -9.63
N SER A 192 8.11 -1.11 -10.08
CA SER A 192 7.85 -0.91 -11.50
C SER A 192 9.09 -0.43 -12.25
N LEU A 193 9.82 0.54 -11.71
CA LEU A 193 11.10 1.01 -12.28
C LEU A 193 12.13 -0.12 -12.33
N PHE A 194 12.23 -0.91 -11.26
CA PHE A 194 13.15 -2.06 -11.23
C PHE A 194 12.82 -3.08 -12.32
N LYS A 195 11.54 -3.46 -12.46
CA LYS A 195 11.06 -4.40 -13.48
C LYS A 195 11.21 -3.86 -14.91
N ALA A 196 11.16 -2.54 -15.08
CA ALA A 196 11.42 -1.86 -16.34
C ALA A 196 12.91 -1.63 -16.62
N SER A 197 13.81 -2.04 -15.71
CA SER A 197 15.26 -1.79 -15.77
C SER A 197 15.63 -0.29 -15.81
N LYS A 198 14.78 0.56 -15.24
CA LYS A 198 14.97 2.01 -15.10
C LYS A 198 15.76 2.33 -13.82
N PHE A 199 17.00 1.85 -13.75
CA PHE A 199 17.76 1.90 -12.49
C PHE A 199 18.17 3.31 -12.08
N ASP A 200 18.46 4.22 -13.03
CA ASP A 200 18.79 5.60 -12.71
C ASP A 200 17.62 6.33 -12.04
N GLU A 201 16.42 6.18 -12.61
CA GLU A 201 15.19 6.75 -12.04
C GLU A 201 14.85 6.10 -10.69
N LEU A 202 15.13 4.80 -10.54
CA LEU A 202 14.92 4.08 -9.29
C LEU A 202 15.80 4.63 -8.17
N LEU A 203 17.05 5.01 -8.44
CA LEU A 203 17.93 5.57 -7.40
C LEU A 203 17.40 6.90 -6.84
N GLU A 204 16.67 7.67 -7.62
CA GLU A 204 16.05 8.92 -7.16
C GLU A 204 14.93 8.69 -6.13
N VAL A 205 14.36 7.47 -6.10
CA VAL A 205 13.34 7.10 -5.11
C VAL A 205 13.88 7.14 -3.68
N GLU A 206 15.20 7.07 -3.47
CA GLU A 206 15.82 7.21 -2.16
C GLU A 206 15.38 8.51 -1.45
N ASN A 207 15.26 9.60 -2.19
CA ASN A 207 14.81 10.88 -1.64
C ASN A 207 13.41 10.80 -1.06
N MET A 208 12.51 10.01 -1.67
CA MET A 208 11.15 9.79 -1.17
C MET A 208 11.14 8.98 0.12
N LEU A 209 12.13 8.11 0.34
CA LEU A 209 12.24 7.32 1.55
C LEU A 209 12.63 8.14 2.78
N TYR A 210 13.38 9.23 2.61
CA TYR A 210 13.72 10.13 3.73
C TYR A 210 12.48 10.86 4.27
N GLU A 211 11.47 11.04 3.46
CA GLU A 211 10.22 11.67 3.86
C GLU A 211 9.29 10.70 4.61
N ILE A 212 9.47 9.39 4.44
CA ILE A 212 8.64 8.37 5.09
C ILE A 212 9.12 8.18 6.53
N GLN A 213 8.30 8.58 7.49
CA GLN A 213 8.60 8.28 8.89
C GLN A 213 8.54 6.76 9.11
N SER A 214 9.59 6.26 9.78
CA SER A 214 9.74 4.83 10.08
C SER A 214 8.79 4.40 11.19
N GLU A 215 7.51 4.29 10.88
CA GLU A 215 6.52 3.63 11.74
C GLU A 215 6.43 2.14 11.40
N ASP A 216 5.98 1.32 12.35
CA ASP A 216 5.81 -0.13 12.13
C ASP A 216 4.95 -0.46 10.90
N SER A 217 3.96 0.40 10.60
CA SER A 217 3.05 0.23 9.45
C SER A 217 3.71 0.43 8.08
N THR A 218 4.74 1.28 8.00
CA THR A 218 5.42 1.60 6.73
C THR A 218 6.68 0.78 6.51
N LYS A 219 7.17 0.13 7.55
CA LYS A 219 8.47 -0.50 7.63
C LYS A 219 8.73 -1.53 6.52
N ASN A 220 7.77 -2.42 6.26
CA ASN A 220 7.93 -3.42 5.22
C ASN A 220 8.04 -2.80 3.83
N ASN A 221 7.23 -1.78 3.52
CA ASN A 221 7.29 -1.11 2.23
C ASN A 221 8.63 -0.40 2.03
N VAL A 222 9.12 0.26 3.09
CA VAL A 222 10.45 0.91 3.09
C VAL A 222 11.57 -0.11 2.89
N LEU A 223 11.53 -1.25 3.59
CA LEU A 223 12.53 -2.31 3.45
C LEU A 223 12.52 -2.92 2.04
N MET A 224 11.34 -3.19 1.48
CA MET A 224 11.21 -3.69 0.11
C MET A 224 11.71 -2.67 -0.91
N THR A 225 11.40 -1.39 -0.74
CA THR A 225 11.94 -0.34 -1.61
C THR A 225 13.46 -0.28 -1.53
N LYS A 226 14.04 -0.35 -0.35
CA LYS A 226 15.50 -0.40 -0.15
C LYS A 226 16.12 -1.67 -0.75
N LEU A 227 15.42 -2.79 -0.75
CA LEU A 227 15.88 -4.01 -1.44
C LEU A 227 16.05 -3.75 -2.94
N TYR A 228 15.06 -3.13 -3.58
CA TYR A 228 15.15 -2.78 -5.00
C TYR A 228 16.28 -1.78 -5.28
N LEU A 229 16.45 -0.75 -4.43
CA LEU A 229 17.54 0.21 -4.54
C LEU A 229 18.92 -0.45 -4.45
N GLY A 230 19.13 -1.27 -3.41
CA GLY A 230 20.41 -1.97 -3.25
C GLY A 230 20.71 -2.94 -4.40
N THR A 231 19.69 -3.61 -4.93
CA THR A 231 19.85 -4.50 -6.08
C THR A 231 20.14 -3.71 -7.37
N ALA A 232 19.49 -2.56 -7.57
CA ALA A 232 19.75 -1.69 -8.71
C ALA A 232 21.18 -1.13 -8.71
N LEU A 233 21.72 -0.77 -7.55
CA LEU A 233 23.11 -0.35 -7.41
C LEU A 233 24.08 -1.44 -7.89
N ILE A 234 23.82 -2.71 -7.56
CA ILE A 234 24.62 -3.83 -8.06
C ILE A 234 24.54 -3.93 -9.59
N TYR A 235 23.35 -3.79 -10.18
CA TYR A 235 23.17 -3.81 -11.64
C TYR A 235 23.85 -2.64 -12.35
N GLN A 236 24.17 -1.56 -11.62
CA GLN A 236 24.92 -0.39 -12.13
C GLN A 236 26.40 -0.44 -11.77
N ASP A 237 26.96 -1.60 -11.46
CA ASP A 237 28.35 -1.80 -11.04
C ASP A 237 28.79 -1.05 -9.78
N LYS A 238 27.82 -0.48 -9.02
CA LYS A 238 28.06 0.14 -7.70
C LYS A 238 27.95 -0.93 -6.60
N ILE A 239 28.78 -1.96 -6.72
CA ILE A 239 28.66 -3.21 -5.95
C ILE A 239 28.76 -2.97 -4.46
N LEU A 240 29.73 -2.18 -3.99
CA LEU A 240 29.94 -1.92 -2.57
C LEU A 240 28.74 -1.20 -1.92
N ASP A 241 28.19 -0.20 -2.62
CA ASP A 241 27.03 0.55 -2.15
C ASP A 241 25.81 -0.37 -2.10
N GLY A 242 25.62 -1.21 -3.12
CA GLY A 242 24.55 -2.20 -3.17
C GLY A 242 24.63 -3.21 -2.02
N ILE A 243 25.81 -3.77 -1.75
CA ILE A 243 26.05 -4.67 -0.61
C ILE A 243 25.74 -3.96 0.71
N TYR A 244 26.18 -2.72 0.88
CA TYR A 244 25.90 -1.93 2.07
C TYR A 244 24.39 -1.78 2.30
N TYR A 245 23.64 -1.41 1.25
CA TYR A 245 22.18 -1.30 1.31
C TYR A 245 21.51 -2.62 1.69
N LEU A 246 21.86 -3.70 1.00
CA LEU A 246 21.28 -5.02 1.23
C LEU A 246 21.61 -5.55 2.63
N THR A 247 22.83 -5.28 3.13
CA THR A 247 23.22 -5.67 4.49
C THR A 247 22.40 -4.94 5.55
N ASN A 248 22.12 -3.64 5.34
CA ASN A 248 21.24 -2.89 6.24
C ASN A 248 19.81 -3.43 6.25
N VAL A 249 19.26 -3.75 5.08
CA VAL A 249 17.93 -4.37 4.96
C VAL A 249 17.91 -5.75 5.63
N LYS A 250 18.96 -6.58 5.42
CA LYS A 250 19.11 -7.88 6.05
C LYS A 250 19.10 -7.77 7.58
N ASN A 251 19.90 -6.87 8.13
CA ASN A 251 19.99 -6.66 9.58
C ASN A 251 18.64 -6.26 10.18
N GLN A 252 17.90 -5.41 9.49
CA GLN A 252 16.57 -5.00 9.95
C GLN A 252 15.55 -6.13 9.80
N ALA A 253 15.57 -6.87 8.69
CA ALA A 253 14.70 -8.03 8.49
C ALA A 253 14.95 -9.12 9.54
N ALA A 254 16.20 -9.33 9.96
CA ALA A 254 16.55 -10.25 11.06
C ALA A 254 15.95 -9.81 12.39
N LYS A 255 16.05 -8.51 12.74
CA LYS A 255 15.43 -7.96 13.95
C LYS A 255 13.91 -8.15 13.96
N ASP A 256 13.28 -8.04 12.78
CA ASP A 256 11.85 -8.15 12.61
C ASP A 256 11.37 -9.59 12.39
N LYS A 257 12.29 -10.55 12.38
CA LYS A 257 12.04 -11.98 12.10
C LYS A 257 11.29 -12.20 10.77
N ASN A 258 11.62 -11.40 9.77
CA ASN A 258 11.05 -11.50 8.42
C ASN A 258 11.86 -12.51 7.58
N GLU A 259 11.56 -13.80 7.77
CA GLU A 259 12.25 -14.92 7.12
C GLU A 259 12.20 -14.85 5.59
N ASN A 260 11.07 -14.40 5.02
CA ASN A 260 10.92 -14.28 3.57
C ASN A 260 11.90 -13.26 2.99
N LEU A 261 11.98 -12.08 3.59
CA LEU A 261 12.90 -11.04 3.14
C LEU A 261 14.36 -11.46 3.33
N LEU A 262 14.68 -12.13 4.44
CA LEU A 262 16.00 -12.71 4.69
C LEU A 262 16.39 -13.73 3.60
N GLY A 263 15.46 -14.60 3.21
CA GLY A 263 15.68 -15.57 2.13
C GLY A 263 16.02 -14.90 0.79
N ILE A 264 15.28 -13.87 0.42
CA ILE A 264 15.51 -13.09 -0.82
C ILE A 264 16.90 -12.44 -0.79
N ILE A 265 17.23 -11.74 0.30
CA ILE A 265 18.51 -11.02 0.41
C ILE A 265 19.69 -11.98 0.40
N ASN A 266 19.60 -13.08 1.13
CA ASN A 266 20.66 -14.11 1.14
C ASN A 266 20.88 -14.72 -0.25
N SER A 267 19.81 -14.93 -1.02
CA SER A 267 19.91 -15.40 -2.41
C SER A 267 20.63 -14.39 -3.30
N ILE A 268 20.31 -13.09 -3.18
CA ILE A 268 20.95 -12.03 -3.97
C ILE A 268 22.43 -11.94 -3.62
N LEU A 269 22.78 -11.88 -2.34
CA LEU A 269 24.16 -11.76 -1.88
C LEU A 269 24.99 -13.01 -2.22
N GLY A 270 24.42 -14.22 -2.05
CA GLY A 270 25.10 -15.46 -2.41
C GLY A 270 25.36 -15.61 -3.92
N ASN A 271 24.41 -15.16 -4.76
CA ASN A 271 24.63 -15.12 -6.21
C ASN A 271 25.73 -14.13 -6.59
N LEU A 272 25.82 -12.99 -5.91
CA LEU A 272 26.86 -12.00 -6.13
C LEU A 272 28.23 -12.53 -5.72
N GLU A 273 28.38 -13.18 -4.56
CA GLU A 273 29.61 -13.81 -4.12
C GLU A 273 30.12 -14.85 -5.13
N ASN A 274 29.21 -15.69 -5.66
CA ASN A 274 29.55 -16.68 -6.68
C ASN A 274 29.97 -16.04 -8.02
N ALA A 275 29.46 -14.85 -8.35
CA ALA A 275 29.80 -14.14 -9.57
C ALA A 275 31.15 -13.39 -9.49
N LEU A 276 31.60 -13.10 -8.27
CA LEU A 276 32.86 -12.37 -8.01
C LEU A 276 34.04 -13.31 -7.69
N SER A 277 33.79 -14.60 -7.42
CA SER A 277 34.77 -15.66 -7.20
C SER A 277 35.22 -16.31 -8.51
#